data_0fbeb2fa9da1cdb8a568797f0fa11957
#
_entry.id   0fbeb2fa9da1cdb8a568797f0fa11957
#
_cell.length_a   1.000
_cell.length_b   1.000
_cell.length_c   1.000
_cell.angle_alpha   90.00
_cell.angle_beta   90.00
_cell.angle_gamma   90.00
#
_symmetry.space_group_name_H-M   'P 1'
#
loop_
_entity.id
_entity.type
_entity.pdbx_description
1 polymer ?
#
loop_
_entity_poly.entity_id
_entity_poly.type
_entity_poly.pdbx_seq_one_letter_code
_entity_poly.pdbx_strand_id
1 'polypeptide(L)'
;KTDYSNFITASYATVHYLKKNYADKLIYVMGTKSLIRELKKSGIRVTTDCEDPEIACVLVAYDNELTYEKLTDTCKILSTREVGYVATNPDLVCPIEFGFVPDCGAMCQMIEYAVKKKPYFIGKPEPGMVDMSVAQNHFTKDETLVIGDRLYTDILSGINAGVETVLVLTGEATRKDAEESSYKPDYIFPTVRELHEAWK
;
A
#
# COMPACT_ATOMS: atom_id res chain seq x y z
N LYS A 1 10.96 20.46 11.63
CA LYS A 1 11.87 19.33 11.88
C LYS A 1 11.03 18.07 11.85
N THR A 2 11.36 17.10 11.00
CA THR A 2 10.67 15.81 10.90
C THR A 2 11.50 14.74 11.57
N ASP A 3 10.85 13.71 12.14
CA ASP A 3 11.46 12.51 12.69
C ASP A 3 10.69 11.26 12.22
N TYR A 4 11.09 10.08 12.68
CA TYR A 4 10.48 8.83 12.25
C TYR A 4 8.98 8.72 12.53
N SER A 5 8.46 9.40 13.54
CA SER A 5 7.03 9.38 13.88
C SER A 5 6.17 10.11 12.84
N ASN A 6 6.78 10.92 11.99
CA ASN A 6 6.09 11.64 10.92
C ASN A 6 5.96 10.83 9.61
N PHE A 7 6.42 9.57 9.61
CA PHE A 7 6.36 8.71 8.42
C PHE A 7 5.49 7.49 8.65
N ILE A 8 4.45 7.36 7.84
CA ILE A 8 3.63 6.14 7.74
C ILE A 8 3.90 5.53 6.37
N THR A 9 4.67 4.44 6.36
CA THR A 9 4.99 3.70 5.13
C THR A 9 4.01 2.54 4.92
N ALA A 10 3.96 1.99 3.70
CA ALA A 10 3.16 0.79 3.43
C ALA A 10 3.60 -0.40 4.31
N SER A 11 4.91 -0.57 4.60
CA SER A 11 5.37 -1.61 5.51
C SER A 11 4.93 -1.38 6.95
N TYR A 12 4.92 -0.13 7.45
CA TYR A 12 4.40 0.21 8.78
C TYR A 12 2.90 -0.12 8.89
N ALA A 13 2.11 0.29 7.89
CA ALA A 13 0.69 -0.04 7.83
C ALA A 13 0.46 -1.55 7.76
N THR A 14 1.31 -2.28 7.02
CA THR A 14 1.26 -3.75 6.92
C THR A 14 1.51 -4.40 8.28
N VAL A 15 2.51 -3.97 9.03
CA VAL A 15 2.77 -4.46 10.40
C VAL A 15 1.55 -4.26 11.30
N HIS A 16 0.96 -3.07 11.26
CA HIS A 16 -0.23 -2.76 12.07
C HIS A 16 -1.43 -3.64 11.69
N TYR A 17 -1.69 -3.77 10.38
CA TYR A 17 -2.76 -4.63 9.87
C TYR A 17 -2.58 -6.10 10.28
N LEU A 18 -1.37 -6.63 10.12
CA LEU A 18 -1.07 -8.02 10.48
C LEU A 18 -1.20 -8.27 11.98
N LYS A 19 -0.74 -7.36 12.83
CA LYS A 19 -0.93 -7.45 14.30
C LYS A 19 -2.40 -7.47 14.69
N LYS A 20 -3.22 -6.65 14.02
CA LYS A 20 -4.66 -6.56 14.31
C LYS A 20 -5.44 -7.79 13.84
N ASN A 21 -5.15 -8.30 12.63
CA ASN A 21 -5.98 -9.31 11.97
C ASN A 21 -5.38 -10.73 12.01
N TYR A 22 -4.07 -10.85 12.23
CA TYR A 22 -3.31 -12.10 12.17
C TYR A 22 -2.35 -12.22 13.36
N ALA A 23 -2.76 -11.77 14.55
CA ALA A 23 -1.95 -11.90 15.77
C ALA A 23 -1.50 -13.36 15.97
N ASP A 24 -0.19 -13.55 16.21
CA ASP A 24 0.45 -14.86 16.42
C ASP A 24 0.31 -15.88 15.27
N LYS A 25 -0.29 -15.50 14.15
CA LYS A 25 -0.38 -16.34 12.95
C LYS A 25 0.91 -16.32 12.15
N LEU A 26 1.18 -17.41 11.43
CA LEU A 26 2.31 -17.49 10.52
C LEU A 26 1.94 -16.90 9.16
N ILE A 27 2.77 -15.97 8.67
CA ILE A 27 2.57 -15.26 7.40
C ILE A 27 3.62 -15.73 6.39
N TYR A 28 3.21 -16.28 5.26
CA TYR A 28 4.09 -16.48 4.13
C TYR A 28 4.32 -15.15 3.42
N VAL A 29 5.59 -14.81 3.11
CA VAL A 29 5.94 -13.49 2.54
C VAL A 29 6.61 -13.66 1.19
N MET A 30 5.94 -13.18 0.13
CA MET A 30 6.57 -12.87 -1.16
C MET A 30 6.96 -11.38 -1.15
N GLY A 31 8.23 -11.10 -0.95
CA GLY A 31 8.77 -9.76 -0.81
C GLY A 31 10.29 -9.79 -0.62
N THR A 32 10.87 -8.59 -0.42
CA THR A 32 12.32 -8.46 -0.23
C THR A 32 12.78 -9.01 1.11
N LYS A 33 14.04 -9.42 1.19
CA LYS A 33 14.69 -9.80 2.46
C LYS A 33 14.65 -8.66 3.48
N SER A 34 14.64 -7.41 3.02
CA SER A 34 14.52 -6.22 3.89
C SER A 34 13.16 -6.18 4.58
N LEU A 35 12.07 -6.35 3.85
CA LEU A 35 10.71 -6.41 4.40
C LEU A 35 10.58 -7.58 5.40
N ILE A 36 11.07 -8.75 5.06
CA ILE A 36 11.05 -9.93 5.95
C ILE A 36 11.75 -9.63 7.28
N ARG A 37 12.91 -8.96 7.25
CA ARG A 37 13.63 -8.55 8.46
C ARG A 37 12.82 -7.53 9.29
N GLU A 38 12.17 -6.57 8.64
CA GLU A 38 11.33 -5.56 9.29
C GLU A 38 10.12 -6.20 9.99
N LEU A 39 9.42 -7.10 9.31
CA LEU A 39 8.30 -7.85 9.87
C LEU A 39 8.72 -8.67 11.10
N LYS A 40 9.86 -9.39 11.02
CA LYS A 40 10.41 -10.15 12.14
C LYS A 40 10.77 -9.25 13.34
N LYS A 41 11.43 -8.11 13.09
CA LYS A 41 11.76 -7.13 14.14
C LYS A 41 10.51 -6.55 14.81
N SER A 42 9.42 -6.46 14.06
CA SER A 42 8.12 -5.99 14.56
C SER A 42 7.32 -7.07 15.28
N GLY A 43 7.87 -8.28 15.44
CA GLY A 43 7.23 -9.40 16.14
C GLY A 43 6.22 -10.18 15.31
N ILE A 44 6.20 -10.02 13.98
CA ILE A 44 5.35 -10.83 13.11
C ILE A 44 6.05 -12.16 12.83
N ARG A 45 5.32 -13.27 13.00
CA ARG A 45 5.79 -14.61 12.62
C ARG A 45 5.73 -14.72 11.09
N VAL A 46 6.88 -14.87 10.44
CA VAL A 46 6.97 -14.96 8.97
C VAL A 46 7.80 -16.14 8.51
N THR A 47 7.38 -16.73 7.40
CA THR A 47 8.08 -17.81 6.70
C THR A 47 8.22 -17.50 5.21
N THR A 48 9.19 -18.14 4.56
CA THR A 48 9.33 -18.26 3.11
C THR A 48 9.23 -19.73 2.65
N ASP A 49 8.96 -20.64 3.56
CA ASP A 49 8.71 -22.04 3.27
C ASP A 49 7.22 -22.24 2.96
N CYS A 50 6.92 -22.56 1.71
CA CYS A 50 5.55 -22.77 1.24
C CYS A 50 4.91 -24.07 1.76
N GLU A 51 5.71 -24.99 2.29
CA GLU A 51 5.22 -26.28 2.82
C GLU A 51 4.78 -26.17 4.28
N ASP A 52 5.12 -25.08 4.98
CA ASP A 52 4.77 -24.92 6.40
C ASP A 52 3.24 -24.98 6.57
N PRO A 53 2.73 -25.96 7.36
CA PRO A 53 1.29 -26.14 7.53
C PRO A 53 0.61 -25.04 8.36
N GLU A 54 1.38 -24.24 9.12
CA GLU A 54 0.84 -23.18 9.98
C GLU A 54 0.54 -21.88 9.22
N ILE A 55 0.85 -21.78 7.91
CA ILE A 55 0.57 -20.59 7.11
C ILE A 55 -0.91 -20.25 7.19
N ALA A 56 -1.22 -19.08 7.73
CA ALA A 56 -2.58 -18.55 7.85
C ALA A 56 -2.87 -17.41 6.84
N CYS A 57 -1.82 -16.79 6.30
CA CYS A 57 -1.97 -15.68 5.36
C CYS A 57 -0.76 -15.60 4.44
N VAL A 58 -1.00 -15.21 3.19
CA VAL A 58 0.02 -14.83 2.20
C VAL A 58 0.07 -13.32 2.12
N LEU A 59 1.26 -12.75 2.30
CA LEU A 59 1.57 -11.34 2.07
C LEU A 59 2.40 -11.21 0.80
N VAL A 60 1.92 -10.41 -0.15
CA VAL A 60 2.66 -10.00 -1.35
C VAL A 60 3.05 -8.52 -1.22
N ALA A 61 4.28 -8.20 -1.57
CA ALA A 61 4.82 -6.84 -1.55
C ALA A 61 5.67 -6.59 -2.79
N TYR A 62 6.05 -5.31 -3.02
CA TYR A 62 7.09 -5.00 -3.99
C TYR A 62 8.34 -5.84 -3.73
N ASP A 63 8.85 -6.50 -4.77
CA ASP A 63 9.97 -7.42 -4.64
C ASP A 63 10.94 -7.30 -5.83
N ASN A 64 12.00 -6.49 -5.67
CA ASN A 64 13.08 -6.41 -6.64
C ASN A 64 14.06 -7.60 -6.53
N GLU A 65 13.80 -8.54 -5.63
CA GLU A 65 14.49 -9.84 -5.50
C GLU A 65 13.57 -10.98 -5.98
N LEU A 66 12.53 -10.70 -6.77
CA LEU A 66 11.54 -11.66 -7.25
C LEU A 66 12.19 -12.77 -8.05
N THR A 67 11.82 -14.01 -7.73
CA THR A 67 12.17 -15.20 -8.50
C THR A 67 10.91 -15.92 -8.95
N TYR A 68 11.02 -16.75 -9.99
CA TYR A 68 9.89 -17.57 -10.44
C TYR A 68 9.46 -18.60 -9.38
N GLU A 69 10.40 -19.04 -8.54
CA GLU A 69 10.14 -19.92 -7.40
C GLU A 69 9.16 -19.23 -6.40
N LYS A 70 9.44 -17.99 -5.98
CA LYS A 70 8.54 -17.23 -5.11
C LYS A 70 7.12 -17.10 -5.68
N LEU A 71 6.99 -16.87 -7.00
CA LEU A 71 5.68 -16.85 -7.68
C LEU A 71 4.99 -18.21 -7.62
N THR A 72 5.74 -19.29 -7.92
CA THR A 72 5.23 -20.66 -7.91
C THR A 72 4.72 -21.05 -6.52
N ASP A 73 5.50 -20.78 -5.49
CA ASP A 73 5.17 -21.05 -4.09
C ASP A 73 3.92 -20.28 -3.64
N THR A 74 3.87 -18.99 -3.98
CA THR A 74 2.70 -18.15 -3.70
C THR A 74 1.45 -18.71 -4.36
N CYS A 75 1.53 -19.05 -5.64
CA CYS A 75 0.42 -19.64 -6.38
C CYS A 75 0.01 -21.00 -5.80
N LYS A 76 0.96 -21.84 -5.39
CA LYS A 76 0.71 -23.14 -4.75
C LYS A 76 -0.11 -22.98 -3.48
N ILE A 77 0.35 -22.12 -2.56
CA ILE A 77 -0.38 -21.86 -1.30
C ILE A 77 -1.80 -21.39 -1.59
N LEU A 78 -1.95 -20.37 -2.43
CA LEU A 78 -3.27 -19.76 -2.73
C LEU A 78 -4.21 -20.69 -3.48
N SER A 79 -3.69 -21.64 -4.27
CA SER A 79 -4.52 -22.62 -5.01
C SER A 79 -4.93 -23.81 -4.17
N THR A 80 -4.12 -24.22 -3.20
CA THR A 80 -4.31 -25.48 -2.46
C THR A 80 -4.81 -25.29 -1.03
N ARG A 81 -4.81 -24.04 -0.52
CA ARG A 81 -5.17 -23.74 0.87
C ARG A 81 -6.16 -22.57 0.94
N GLU A 82 -7.04 -22.62 1.92
CA GLU A 82 -7.91 -21.49 2.29
C GLU A 82 -7.19 -20.64 3.36
N VAL A 83 -6.43 -19.65 2.90
CA VAL A 83 -5.64 -18.72 3.72
C VAL A 83 -5.97 -17.28 3.36
N GLY A 84 -5.68 -16.34 4.26
CA GLY A 84 -5.75 -14.92 3.93
C GLY A 84 -4.81 -14.57 2.76
N TYR A 85 -5.23 -13.61 1.95
CA TYR A 85 -4.39 -13.07 0.87
C TYR A 85 -4.38 -11.55 0.94
N VAL A 86 -3.25 -10.97 1.27
CA VAL A 86 -3.07 -9.52 1.43
C VAL A 86 -1.86 -9.02 0.62
N ALA A 87 -1.88 -7.74 0.27
CA ALA A 87 -0.77 -7.09 -0.42
C ALA A 87 -0.52 -5.69 0.14
N THR A 88 0.72 -5.21 0.03
CA THR A 88 1.11 -3.92 0.63
C THR A 88 0.49 -2.73 -0.06
N ASN A 89 0.38 -2.74 -1.39
CA ASN A 89 -0.12 -1.63 -2.20
C ASN A 89 -0.57 -2.12 -3.59
N PRO A 90 -1.53 -1.43 -4.24
CA PRO A 90 -2.03 -1.79 -5.56
C PRO A 90 -1.25 -1.18 -6.72
N ASP A 91 -0.19 -0.40 -6.46
CA ASP A 91 0.55 0.30 -7.51
C ASP A 91 1.07 -0.67 -8.56
N LEU A 92 0.83 -0.37 -9.84
CA LEU A 92 1.24 -1.22 -10.96
C LEU A 92 2.69 -0.99 -11.35
N VAL A 93 3.19 0.23 -11.14
CA VAL A 93 4.53 0.64 -11.55
C VAL A 93 5.21 1.46 -10.44
N CYS A 94 6.52 1.24 -10.31
CA CYS A 94 7.40 2.03 -9.46
C CYS A 94 8.30 2.89 -10.37
N PRO A 95 8.36 4.22 -10.19
CA PRO A 95 9.24 5.11 -10.97
C PRO A 95 10.69 4.89 -10.54
N ILE A 96 11.58 4.80 -11.54
CA ILE A 96 13.03 4.71 -11.37
C ILE A 96 13.73 5.63 -12.39
N GLU A 97 15.03 5.77 -12.32
CA GLU A 97 15.82 6.70 -13.13
C GLU A 97 15.55 6.59 -14.64
N PHE A 98 15.41 5.38 -15.19
CA PHE A 98 15.19 5.17 -16.64
C PHE A 98 13.71 5.06 -17.03
N GLY A 99 12.74 5.23 -16.10
CA GLY A 99 11.30 5.09 -16.37
C GLY A 99 10.57 4.35 -15.27
N PHE A 100 10.00 3.18 -15.56
CA PHE A 100 9.18 2.43 -14.62
C PHE A 100 9.56 0.95 -14.57
N VAL A 101 9.38 0.33 -13.40
CA VAL A 101 9.43 -1.12 -13.20
C VAL A 101 8.11 -1.61 -12.61
N PRO A 102 7.75 -2.92 -12.75
CA PRO A 102 6.57 -3.48 -12.11
C PRO A 102 6.61 -3.30 -10.59
N ASP A 103 5.48 -2.87 -9.99
CA ASP A 103 5.31 -2.76 -8.55
C ASP A 103 4.43 -3.90 -8.03
N CYS A 104 4.08 -3.86 -6.74
CA CYS A 104 3.32 -4.89 -6.02
C CYS A 104 2.00 -5.24 -6.72
N GLY A 105 1.25 -4.25 -7.20
CA GLY A 105 -0.01 -4.48 -7.92
C GLY A 105 0.16 -5.31 -9.20
N ALA A 106 1.23 -5.06 -9.98
CA ALA A 106 1.54 -5.85 -11.17
C ALA A 106 1.90 -7.31 -10.80
N MET A 107 2.63 -7.52 -9.70
CA MET A 107 2.92 -8.87 -9.19
C MET A 107 1.64 -9.59 -8.76
N CYS A 108 0.73 -8.88 -8.09
CA CYS A 108 -0.58 -9.40 -7.73
C CYS A 108 -1.41 -9.77 -8.95
N GLN A 109 -1.36 -8.99 -10.04
CA GLN A 109 -2.05 -9.33 -11.30
C GLN A 109 -1.50 -10.62 -11.92
N MET A 110 -0.18 -10.85 -11.95
CA MET A 110 0.38 -12.12 -12.42
C MET A 110 -0.17 -13.31 -11.62
N ILE A 111 -0.24 -13.18 -10.30
CA ILE A 111 -0.79 -14.20 -9.40
C ILE A 111 -2.29 -14.39 -9.66
N GLU A 112 -3.06 -13.30 -9.79
CA GLU A 112 -4.50 -13.34 -10.08
C GLU A 112 -4.82 -14.10 -11.37
N TYR A 113 -4.02 -13.89 -12.42
CA TYR A 113 -4.19 -14.65 -13.68
C TYR A 113 -4.02 -16.16 -13.48
N ALA A 114 -3.15 -16.59 -12.57
CA ALA A 114 -2.91 -17.99 -12.28
C ALA A 114 -3.97 -18.60 -11.34
N VAL A 115 -4.28 -17.93 -10.20
CA VAL A 115 -5.07 -18.52 -9.12
C VAL A 115 -6.51 -18.01 -9.03
N LYS A 116 -6.87 -16.98 -9.80
CA LYS A 116 -8.20 -16.34 -9.82
C LYS A 116 -8.66 -15.77 -8.47
N LYS A 117 -7.69 -15.41 -7.61
CA LYS A 117 -7.92 -14.76 -6.30
C LYS A 117 -7.26 -13.39 -6.30
N LYS A 118 -7.89 -12.41 -5.68
CA LYS A 118 -7.35 -11.05 -5.47
C LYS A 118 -6.93 -10.84 -4.02
N PRO A 119 -5.85 -10.10 -3.76
CA PRO A 119 -5.51 -9.73 -2.39
C PRO A 119 -6.43 -8.61 -1.86
N TYR A 120 -6.51 -8.52 -0.54
CA TYR A 120 -6.87 -7.26 0.10
C TYR A 120 -5.62 -6.37 0.13
N PHE A 121 -5.69 -5.17 -0.42
CA PHE A 121 -4.60 -4.20 -0.38
C PHE A 121 -4.64 -3.41 0.91
N ILE A 122 -3.50 -3.33 1.63
CA ILE A 122 -3.41 -2.67 2.94
C ILE A 122 -3.13 -1.17 2.79
N GLY A 123 -2.30 -0.80 1.80
CA GLY A 123 -1.96 0.58 1.49
C GLY A 123 -3.08 1.34 0.77
N LYS A 124 -2.77 2.58 0.35
CA LYS A 124 -3.69 3.38 -0.47
C LYS A 124 -4.25 2.56 -1.65
N PRO A 125 -5.51 2.67 -2.03
CA PRO A 125 -6.50 3.68 -1.62
C PRO A 125 -7.27 3.37 -0.33
N GLU A 126 -6.92 2.30 0.40
CA GLU A 126 -7.57 2.01 1.68
C GLU A 126 -7.32 3.13 2.70
N PRO A 127 -8.30 3.47 3.55
CA PRO A 127 -8.21 4.62 4.47
C PRO A 127 -7.24 4.38 5.64
N GLY A 128 -6.79 3.15 5.84
CA GLY A 128 -6.04 2.74 7.03
C GLY A 128 -4.81 3.58 7.36
N MET A 129 -4.06 4.04 6.33
CA MET A 129 -2.88 4.90 6.56
C MET A 129 -3.28 6.30 7.02
N VAL A 130 -4.37 6.85 6.48
CA VAL A 130 -4.92 8.17 6.88
C VAL A 130 -5.46 8.07 8.29
N ASP A 131 -6.29 7.07 8.59
CA ASP A 131 -6.84 6.84 9.93
C ASP A 131 -5.74 6.66 10.98
N MET A 132 -4.65 5.97 10.65
CA MET A 132 -3.48 5.84 11.52
C MET A 132 -2.82 7.19 11.79
N SER A 133 -2.65 8.04 10.76
CA SER A 133 -2.09 9.38 10.90
C SER A 133 -2.94 10.25 11.80
N VAL A 134 -4.25 10.26 11.58
CA VAL A 134 -5.23 10.98 12.42
C VAL A 134 -5.11 10.55 13.87
N ALA A 135 -5.13 9.24 14.13
CA ALA A 135 -5.07 8.69 15.49
C ALA A 135 -3.73 8.99 16.19
N GLN A 136 -2.59 8.84 15.50
CA GLN A 136 -1.26 9.08 16.08
C GLN A 136 -1.02 10.54 16.44
N ASN A 137 -1.59 11.47 15.68
CA ASN A 137 -1.39 12.90 15.89
C ASN A 137 -2.52 13.53 16.71
N HIS A 138 -3.53 12.74 17.13
CA HIS A 138 -4.68 13.20 17.90
C HIS A 138 -5.49 14.31 17.18
N PHE A 139 -5.51 14.29 15.85
CA PHE A 139 -6.33 15.18 15.04
C PHE A 139 -7.72 14.59 14.80
N THR A 140 -8.64 15.44 14.36
CA THR A 140 -9.91 15.03 13.79
C THR A 140 -9.79 14.91 12.25
N LYS A 141 -10.81 14.32 11.62
CA LYS A 141 -10.85 14.26 10.15
C LYS A 141 -10.98 15.64 9.53
N ASP A 142 -11.72 16.56 10.16
CA ASP A 142 -11.88 17.94 9.72
C ASP A 142 -10.60 18.79 9.84
N GLU A 143 -9.63 18.34 10.63
CA GLU A 143 -8.30 18.94 10.77
C GLU A 143 -7.25 18.25 9.89
N THR A 144 -7.67 17.30 9.06
CA THR A 144 -6.76 16.46 8.27
C THR A 144 -7.01 16.64 6.78
N LEU A 145 -5.93 16.71 6.03
CA LEU A 145 -5.92 16.90 4.59
C LEU A 145 -4.97 15.89 3.95
N VAL A 146 -5.40 15.22 2.90
CA VAL A 146 -4.52 14.37 2.07
C VAL A 146 -4.07 15.16 0.85
N ILE A 147 -2.75 15.23 0.66
CA ILE A 147 -2.13 15.85 -0.51
C ILE A 147 -1.43 14.75 -1.32
N GLY A 148 -1.73 14.65 -2.60
CA GLY A 148 -1.09 13.65 -3.46
C GLY A 148 -1.19 14.01 -4.94
N ASP A 149 -0.55 13.20 -5.76
CA ASP A 149 -0.48 13.38 -7.22
C ASP A 149 -1.21 12.28 -8.00
N ARG A 150 -1.74 11.25 -7.31
CA ARG A 150 -2.46 10.14 -7.93
C ARG A 150 -3.92 10.11 -7.51
N LEU A 151 -4.81 10.11 -8.50
CA LEU A 151 -6.26 10.09 -8.25
C LEU A 151 -6.73 8.77 -7.63
N TYR A 152 -6.26 7.65 -8.17
CA TYR A 152 -6.73 6.31 -7.80
C TYR A 152 -6.09 5.74 -6.51
N THR A 153 -5.09 6.39 -5.95
CA THR A 153 -4.47 6.01 -4.67
C THR A 153 -4.55 7.13 -3.64
N ASP A 154 -3.89 8.27 -3.86
CA ASP A 154 -3.80 9.34 -2.86
C ASP A 154 -5.16 9.99 -2.62
N ILE A 155 -5.76 10.50 -3.69
CA ILE A 155 -7.06 11.21 -3.59
C ILE A 155 -8.14 10.24 -3.12
N LEU A 156 -8.19 9.04 -3.71
CA LEU A 156 -9.16 8.04 -3.30
C LEU A 156 -8.97 7.62 -1.83
N SER A 157 -7.75 7.57 -1.31
CA SER A 157 -7.52 7.25 0.12
C SER A 157 -8.07 8.33 1.05
N GLY A 158 -7.95 9.61 0.67
CA GLY A 158 -8.55 10.72 1.41
C GLY A 158 -10.08 10.66 1.37
N ILE A 159 -10.67 10.43 0.19
CA ILE A 159 -12.12 10.24 0.02
C ILE A 159 -12.61 9.08 0.88
N ASN A 160 -11.95 7.92 0.84
CA ASN A 160 -12.31 6.74 1.61
C ASN A 160 -12.16 6.94 3.12
N ALA A 161 -11.20 7.78 3.54
CA ALA A 161 -11.02 8.16 4.93
C ALA A 161 -12.01 9.24 5.39
N GLY A 162 -12.68 9.92 4.47
CA GLY A 162 -13.61 11.04 4.76
C GLY A 162 -12.86 12.28 5.24
N VAL A 163 -11.73 12.60 4.62
CA VAL A 163 -10.95 13.82 4.83
C VAL A 163 -10.84 14.61 3.53
N GLU A 164 -10.57 15.91 3.61
CA GLU A 164 -10.36 16.75 2.44
C GLU A 164 -9.11 16.31 1.64
N THR A 165 -9.15 16.55 0.33
CA THR A 165 -8.14 16.09 -0.62
C THR A 165 -7.62 17.21 -1.51
N VAL A 166 -6.31 17.23 -1.71
CA VAL A 166 -5.62 18.15 -2.62
C VAL A 166 -4.83 17.36 -3.66
N LEU A 167 -5.19 17.54 -4.92
CA LEU A 167 -4.38 17.05 -6.03
C LEU A 167 -3.31 18.08 -6.40
N VAL A 168 -2.04 17.65 -6.46
CA VAL A 168 -0.94 18.45 -7.01
C VAL A 168 -0.51 17.90 -8.37
N LEU A 169 -0.34 18.81 -9.35
CA LEU A 169 -0.08 18.43 -10.76
C LEU A 169 1.42 18.29 -11.08
N THR A 170 2.25 18.06 -10.06
CA THR A 170 3.71 17.85 -10.22
C THR A 170 4.12 16.40 -10.39
N GLY A 171 3.17 15.47 -10.32
CA GLY A 171 3.41 14.04 -10.42
C GLY A 171 2.68 13.38 -11.58
N GLU A 172 1.88 12.34 -11.28
CA GLU A 172 1.29 11.47 -12.31
C GLU A 172 0.05 12.09 -12.97
N ALA A 173 -0.91 12.61 -12.19
CA ALA A 173 -2.17 13.06 -12.74
C ALA A 173 -2.09 14.45 -13.37
N THR A 174 -2.77 14.62 -14.49
CA THR A 174 -2.99 15.91 -15.16
C THR A 174 -4.35 16.51 -14.75
N ARG A 175 -4.56 17.81 -15.08
CA ARG A 175 -5.87 18.45 -14.87
C ARG A 175 -6.98 17.73 -15.64
N LYS A 176 -6.69 17.26 -16.85
CA LYS A 176 -7.64 16.51 -17.67
C LYS A 176 -8.04 15.19 -16.99
N ASP A 177 -7.08 14.47 -16.43
CA ASP A 177 -7.38 13.24 -15.70
C ASP A 177 -8.30 13.50 -14.52
N ALA A 178 -8.10 14.61 -13.78
CA ALA A 178 -8.98 15.00 -12.69
C ALA A 178 -10.40 15.36 -13.15
N GLU A 179 -10.54 15.99 -14.33
CA GLU A 179 -11.83 16.30 -14.95
C GLU A 179 -12.59 15.06 -15.41
N GLU A 180 -11.90 14.05 -15.92
CA GLU A 180 -12.46 12.81 -16.45
C GLU A 180 -12.66 11.73 -15.35
N SER A 181 -11.93 11.82 -14.24
CA SER A 181 -11.98 10.85 -13.13
C SER A 181 -13.32 10.84 -12.42
N SER A 182 -13.73 9.67 -11.93
CA SER A 182 -14.80 9.52 -10.93
C SER A 182 -14.38 9.96 -9.52
N TYR A 183 -13.08 10.03 -9.25
CA TYR A 183 -12.52 10.48 -7.97
C TYR A 183 -12.21 11.96 -8.06
N LYS A 184 -13.04 12.81 -7.43
CA LYS A 184 -12.89 14.26 -7.47
C LYS A 184 -12.13 14.74 -6.25
N PRO A 185 -10.94 15.36 -6.43
CA PRO A 185 -10.28 16.07 -5.34
C PRO A 185 -11.08 17.33 -4.96
N ASP A 186 -11.03 17.71 -3.69
CA ASP A 186 -11.67 18.95 -3.22
C ASP A 186 -10.94 20.17 -3.78
N TYR A 187 -9.62 20.09 -3.88
CA TYR A 187 -8.76 21.16 -4.40
C TYR A 187 -7.75 20.64 -5.41
N ILE A 188 -7.37 21.49 -6.39
CA ILE A 188 -6.32 21.20 -7.37
C ILE A 188 -5.35 22.37 -7.43
N PHE A 189 -4.07 22.09 -7.17
CA PHE A 189 -2.99 23.07 -7.25
C PHE A 189 -1.91 22.61 -8.24
N PRO A 190 -1.24 23.55 -8.95
CA PRO A 190 -0.10 23.20 -9.80
C PRO A 190 1.01 22.48 -9.04
N THR A 191 1.36 23.01 -7.86
CA THR A 191 2.40 22.45 -6.98
C THR A 191 2.04 22.67 -5.50
N VAL A 192 2.81 22.04 -4.60
CA VAL A 192 2.72 22.29 -3.14
C VAL A 192 3.06 23.75 -2.79
N ARG A 193 3.83 24.47 -3.63
CA ARG A 193 4.17 25.87 -3.41
C ARG A 193 2.93 26.76 -3.48
N GLU A 194 2.14 26.64 -4.55
CA GLU A 194 0.90 27.42 -4.72
C GLU A 194 -0.11 27.08 -3.62
N LEU A 195 -0.18 25.81 -3.20
CA LEU A 195 -0.98 25.42 -2.04
C LEU A 195 -0.52 26.18 -0.78
N HIS A 196 0.79 26.20 -0.51
CA HIS A 196 1.34 26.92 0.66
C HIS A 196 1.08 28.45 0.58
N GLU A 197 1.15 29.04 -0.60
CA GLU A 197 0.87 30.46 -0.81
C GLU A 197 -0.62 30.79 -0.59
N ALA A 198 -1.51 29.90 -0.98
CA ALA A 198 -2.95 30.04 -0.79
C ALA A 198 -3.38 29.89 0.69
N TRP A 199 -2.53 29.28 1.52
CA TRP A 199 -2.80 29.02 2.94
C TRP A 199 -2.28 30.11 3.89
N LYS A 200 -1.64 31.15 3.38
CA LYS A 200 -1.19 32.31 4.16
C LYS A 200 -2.28 33.34 4.29
#